data_ed9439b1eb7fd8929500b6e5fa359724
#
_entry.id   ed9439b1eb7fd8929500b6e5fa359724
#
_cell.length_a   1.000
_cell.length_b   1.000
_cell.length_c   1.000
_cell.angle_alpha   90.00
_cell.angle_beta   90.00
_cell.angle_gamma   90.00
#
_symmetry.space_group_name_H-M   'P 1'
#
loop_
_entity.id
_entity.type
_entity.pdbx_description
1 polymer ?
#
loop_
_entity_poly.entity_id
_entity_poly.type
_entity_poly.pdbx_seq_one_letter_code
_entity_poly.pdbx_strand_id
1 'polypeptide(L)'
;ANPGLEFRYSNIGLNIAGRIIEIVSRRGFEQVMQEKILRPLQMRNTSFSSFNAVNPSGGAVSTANDYMNFLVMILNKGMYNGKRILSEASIELMQTAQTTSPMIKYTPNVALGYNYGFGEWIQETDENGQSTIVSSPGLFGTWPLIDKCRNYASIIVTKELLNEEKREAFMLVKNLIDQQIIANCK
;
A
#
# COMPACT_ATOMS: atom_id res chain seq x y z
N ALA A 1 -3.54 -16.05 21.14
CA ALA A 1 -2.26 -15.35 21.36
C ALA A 1 -2.52 -14.07 22.12
N ASN A 2 -1.55 -13.61 22.90
CA ASN A 2 -1.65 -12.30 23.51
C ASN A 2 -1.51 -11.19 22.44
N PRO A 3 -2.22 -10.06 22.58
CA PRO A 3 -2.09 -8.95 21.66
C PRO A 3 -0.63 -8.49 21.49
N GLY A 4 -0.24 -8.21 20.25
CA GLY A 4 1.10 -7.74 19.93
C GLY A 4 2.21 -8.80 19.82
N LEU A 5 1.91 -10.09 20.03
CA LEU A 5 2.92 -11.16 19.94
C LEU A 5 2.91 -11.90 18.61
N GLU A 6 1.79 -11.93 17.91
CA GLU A 6 1.65 -12.61 16.62
C GLU A 6 0.98 -11.72 15.58
N PHE A 7 1.47 -11.80 14.37
CA PHE A 7 0.85 -11.20 13.21
C PHE A 7 0.37 -12.29 12.24
N ARG A 8 -0.87 -12.14 11.81
CA ARG A 8 -1.49 -12.96 10.75
C ARG A 8 -2.17 -12.03 9.77
N TYR A 9 -1.66 -11.97 8.55
CA TYR A 9 -2.29 -11.17 7.50
C TYR A 9 -3.75 -11.57 7.30
N SER A 10 -4.64 -10.60 7.30
CA SER A 10 -6.08 -10.85 7.20
C SER A 10 -6.84 -9.60 6.75
N ASN A 11 -7.85 -9.82 5.90
CA ASN A 11 -8.80 -8.79 5.50
C ASN A 11 -9.68 -8.30 6.66
N ILE A 12 -9.84 -9.12 7.71
CA ILE A 12 -10.73 -8.81 8.84
C ILE A 12 -10.27 -7.54 9.55
N GLY A 13 -8.97 -7.40 9.82
CA GLY A 13 -8.44 -6.21 10.49
C GLY A 13 -8.72 -4.91 9.72
N LEU A 14 -8.51 -4.93 8.39
CA LEU A 14 -8.79 -3.77 7.54
C LEU A 14 -10.30 -3.45 7.47
N ASN A 15 -11.15 -4.46 7.42
CA ASN A 15 -12.61 -4.25 7.43
C ASN A 15 -13.10 -3.70 8.77
N ILE A 16 -12.52 -4.14 9.89
CA ILE A 16 -12.79 -3.56 11.21
C ILE A 16 -12.34 -2.09 11.26
N ALA A 17 -11.13 -1.77 10.76
CA ALA A 17 -10.64 -0.41 10.69
C ALA A 17 -11.57 0.48 9.83
N GLY A 18 -12.03 -0.01 8.68
CA GLY A 18 -13.02 0.67 7.86
C GLY A 18 -14.32 0.94 8.62
N ARG A 19 -14.81 -0.03 9.40
CA ARG A 19 -15.99 0.16 10.25
C ARG A 19 -15.77 1.19 11.37
N ILE A 20 -14.60 1.22 11.96
CA ILE A 20 -14.23 2.25 12.95
C ILE A 20 -14.27 3.64 12.31
N ILE A 21 -13.72 3.79 11.11
CA ILE A 21 -13.79 5.05 10.33
C ILE A 21 -15.24 5.51 10.16
N GLU A 22 -16.16 4.60 9.80
CA GLU A 22 -17.58 4.93 9.65
C GLU A 22 -18.20 5.42 10.96
N ILE A 23 -17.93 4.74 12.06
CA ILE A 23 -18.47 5.09 13.39
C ILE A 23 -17.95 6.47 13.84
N VAL A 24 -16.64 6.70 13.75
CA VAL A 24 -16.00 7.94 14.21
C VAL A 24 -16.39 9.11 13.32
N SER A 25 -16.44 8.92 11.99
CA SER A 25 -16.80 9.98 11.05
C SER A 25 -18.30 10.21 10.93
N ARG A 26 -19.13 9.27 11.39
CA ARG A 26 -20.59 9.21 11.15
C ARG A 26 -20.97 9.26 9.68
N ARG A 27 -20.14 8.66 8.82
CA ARG A 27 -20.30 8.64 7.35
C ARG A 27 -19.94 7.26 6.84
N GLY A 28 -20.47 6.88 5.68
CA GLY A 28 -20.06 5.65 5.01
C GLY A 28 -18.60 5.69 4.58
N PHE A 29 -17.92 4.53 4.60
CA PHE A 29 -16.50 4.41 4.23
C PHE A 29 -16.20 5.00 2.84
N GLU A 30 -17.01 4.65 1.82
CA GLU A 30 -16.86 5.21 0.47
C GLU A 30 -16.92 6.74 0.49
N GLN A 31 -17.86 7.33 1.22
CA GLN A 31 -17.99 8.78 1.31
C GLN A 31 -16.73 9.42 1.91
N VAL A 32 -16.18 8.84 2.98
CA VAL A 32 -14.94 9.32 3.61
C VAL A 32 -13.77 9.22 2.64
N MET A 33 -13.63 8.08 1.95
CA MET A 33 -12.58 7.90 0.95
C MET A 33 -12.70 8.90 -0.19
N GLN A 34 -13.90 9.12 -0.71
CA GLN A 34 -14.15 10.11 -1.77
C GLN A 34 -13.75 11.52 -1.34
N GLU A 35 -14.14 11.95 -0.15
CA GLU A 35 -13.89 13.31 0.33
C GLU A 35 -12.43 13.56 0.72
N LYS A 36 -11.81 12.58 1.39
CA LYS A 36 -10.50 12.78 2.01
C LYS A 36 -9.32 12.35 1.15
N ILE A 37 -9.52 11.39 0.26
CA ILE A 37 -8.46 10.76 -0.53
C ILE A 37 -8.73 10.89 -2.03
N LEU A 38 -9.82 10.31 -2.54
CA LEU A 38 -9.96 10.10 -3.98
C LEU A 38 -10.13 11.41 -4.76
N ARG A 39 -11.02 12.30 -4.34
CA ARG A 39 -11.21 13.61 -4.98
C ARG A 39 -9.99 14.52 -4.87
N PRO A 40 -9.37 14.69 -3.69
CA PRO A 40 -8.15 15.48 -3.58
C PRO A 40 -7.00 14.97 -4.44
N LEU A 41 -6.89 13.66 -4.63
CA LEU A 41 -5.90 13.02 -5.50
C LEU A 41 -6.34 12.93 -6.98
N GLN A 42 -7.52 13.46 -7.32
CA GLN A 42 -8.09 13.40 -8.68
C GLN A 42 -8.30 11.97 -9.19
N MET A 43 -8.54 11.02 -8.31
CA MET A 43 -8.79 9.61 -8.62
C MET A 43 -10.25 9.39 -9.01
N ARG A 44 -10.62 9.91 -10.19
CA ARG A 44 -12.03 10.01 -10.64
C ARG A 44 -12.67 8.69 -11.05
N ASN A 45 -11.84 7.70 -11.36
CA ASN A 45 -12.26 6.35 -11.78
C ASN A 45 -12.00 5.32 -10.68
N THR A 46 -11.93 5.77 -9.43
CA THR A 46 -11.68 4.91 -8.27
C THR A 46 -12.88 4.92 -7.32
N SER A 47 -13.29 3.74 -6.88
CA SER A 47 -14.42 3.54 -5.95
C SER A 47 -14.24 2.26 -5.16
N PHE A 48 -14.76 2.23 -3.92
CA PHE A 48 -14.88 1.04 -3.09
C PHE A 48 -16.30 0.45 -3.12
N SER A 49 -17.22 1.07 -3.85
CA SER A 49 -18.64 0.68 -3.95
C SER A 49 -18.98 -0.03 -5.25
N SER A 50 -17.99 -0.48 -6.02
CA SER A 50 -18.20 -1.15 -7.32
C SER A 50 -18.81 -2.56 -7.21
N PHE A 51 -18.91 -3.10 -5.99
CA PHE A 51 -19.54 -4.38 -5.67
C PHE A 51 -20.74 -4.14 -4.74
N ASN A 52 -21.57 -5.15 -4.55
CA ASN A 52 -22.80 -5.08 -3.75
C ASN A 52 -22.62 -4.59 -2.31
N ALA A 53 -21.40 -4.63 -1.79
CA ALA A 53 -21.06 -4.10 -0.47
C ALA A 53 -19.70 -3.42 -0.51
N VAL A 54 -19.57 -2.33 0.24
CA VAL A 54 -18.28 -1.65 0.45
C VAL A 54 -17.33 -2.59 1.20
N ASN A 55 -16.16 -2.82 0.63
CA ASN A 55 -15.15 -3.69 1.20
C ASN A 55 -13.81 -2.93 1.34
N PRO A 56 -13.48 -2.41 2.54
CA PRO A 56 -12.25 -1.65 2.78
C PRO A 56 -10.97 -2.41 2.46
N SER A 57 -10.97 -3.74 2.63
CA SER A 57 -9.77 -4.56 2.48
C SER A 57 -9.42 -4.93 1.03
N GLY A 58 -10.38 -4.90 0.11
CA GLY A 58 -10.14 -5.40 -1.25
C GLY A 58 -11.20 -5.00 -2.27
N GLY A 59 -12.11 -4.09 -1.92
CA GLY A 59 -13.21 -3.66 -2.79
C GLY A 59 -12.88 -2.50 -3.73
N ALA A 60 -11.66 -1.97 -3.69
CA ALA A 60 -11.26 -0.87 -4.56
C ALA A 60 -11.21 -1.32 -6.03
N VAL A 61 -11.90 -0.58 -6.90
CA VAL A 61 -11.72 -0.63 -8.35
C VAL A 61 -11.11 0.69 -8.78
N SER A 62 -10.05 0.63 -9.57
CA SER A 62 -9.26 1.81 -9.94
C SER A 62 -8.69 1.68 -11.34
N THR A 63 -7.99 2.72 -11.80
CA THR A 63 -7.14 2.70 -12.97
C THR A 63 -5.67 2.86 -12.56
N ALA A 64 -4.74 2.47 -13.43
CA ALA A 64 -3.31 2.66 -13.19
C ALA A 64 -2.98 4.15 -12.94
N ASN A 65 -3.58 5.07 -13.69
CA ASN A 65 -3.36 6.49 -13.53
C ASN A 65 -3.85 7.01 -12.17
N ASP A 66 -5.07 6.63 -11.77
CA ASP A 66 -5.61 7.04 -10.47
C ASP A 66 -4.75 6.50 -9.33
N TYR A 67 -4.39 5.21 -9.39
CA TYR A 67 -3.56 4.61 -8.36
C TYR A 67 -2.15 5.24 -8.32
N MET A 68 -1.60 5.62 -9.47
CA MET A 68 -0.33 6.35 -9.53
C MET A 68 -0.40 7.69 -8.80
N ASN A 69 -1.52 8.41 -8.86
CA ASN A 69 -1.68 9.65 -8.08
C ASN A 69 -1.56 9.40 -6.58
N PHE A 70 -2.10 8.27 -6.10
CA PHE A 70 -1.94 7.85 -4.71
C PHE A 70 -0.48 7.52 -4.38
N LEU A 71 0.21 6.76 -5.22
CA LEU A 71 1.62 6.42 -5.01
C LEU A 71 2.53 7.66 -5.02
N VAL A 72 2.28 8.60 -5.93
CA VAL A 72 3.00 9.88 -5.98
C VAL A 72 2.78 10.70 -4.70
N MET A 73 1.57 10.72 -4.17
CA MET A 73 1.28 11.36 -2.88
C MET A 73 2.07 10.71 -1.74
N ILE A 74 2.12 9.40 -1.67
CA ILE A 74 2.92 8.68 -0.67
C ILE A 74 4.41 9.00 -0.82
N LEU A 75 4.97 8.88 -2.04
CA LEU A 75 6.37 9.18 -2.34
C LEU A 75 6.76 10.62 -1.95
N ASN A 76 5.84 11.57 -2.17
CA ASN A 76 5.99 12.98 -1.79
C ASN A 76 5.56 13.26 -0.34
N LYS A 77 5.66 12.26 0.55
CA LYS A 77 5.42 12.41 1.99
C LYS A 77 4.07 13.05 2.32
N GLY A 78 3.03 12.64 1.60
CA GLY A 78 1.65 13.09 1.81
C GLY A 78 1.25 14.36 1.05
N MET A 79 2.09 14.85 0.13
CA MET A 79 1.79 16.01 -0.72
C MET A 79 1.37 15.58 -2.12
N TYR A 80 0.35 16.24 -2.67
CA TYR A 80 -0.07 16.06 -4.06
C TYR A 80 -0.52 17.40 -4.66
N ASN A 81 0.06 17.79 -5.80
CA ASN A 81 -0.24 19.06 -6.49
C ASN A 81 -0.25 20.29 -5.55
N GLY A 82 0.77 20.39 -4.69
CA GLY A 82 0.92 21.49 -3.72
C GLY A 82 -0.04 21.44 -2.51
N LYS A 83 -0.87 20.41 -2.40
CA LYS A 83 -1.80 20.23 -1.27
C LYS A 83 -1.36 19.08 -0.37
N ARG A 84 -1.49 19.28 0.93
CA ARG A 84 -1.27 18.21 1.92
C ARG A 84 -2.54 17.36 2.04
N ILE A 85 -2.39 16.07 1.73
CA ILE A 85 -3.46 15.07 1.81
C ILE A 85 -3.33 14.30 3.14
N LEU A 86 -2.12 13.84 3.46
CA LEU A 86 -1.76 13.19 4.72
C LEU A 86 -0.57 13.91 5.35
N SER A 87 -0.44 13.85 6.67
CA SER A 87 0.75 14.39 7.34
C SER A 87 1.98 13.53 7.00
N GLU A 88 3.17 14.15 6.98
CA GLU A 88 4.43 13.42 6.81
C GLU A 88 4.56 12.32 7.88
N ALA A 89 4.27 12.65 9.14
CA ALA A 89 4.28 11.70 10.24
C ALA A 89 3.33 10.51 10.02
N SER A 90 2.17 10.72 9.38
CA SER A 90 1.27 9.60 9.03
C SER A 90 1.85 8.69 7.96
N ILE A 91 2.54 9.25 6.96
CA ILE A 91 3.23 8.46 5.94
C ILE A 91 4.39 7.67 6.57
N GLU A 92 5.21 8.31 7.40
CA GLU A 92 6.30 7.64 8.12
C GLU A 92 5.79 6.50 9.00
N LEU A 93 4.74 6.75 9.78
CA LEU A 93 4.11 5.72 10.62
C LEU A 93 3.57 4.56 9.79
N MET A 94 2.94 4.84 8.65
CA MET A 94 2.40 3.82 7.74
C MET A 94 3.51 2.92 7.21
N GLN A 95 4.68 3.48 6.92
CA GLN A 95 5.85 2.81 6.35
C GLN A 95 6.86 2.32 7.40
N THR A 96 6.58 2.46 8.67
CA THR A 96 7.39 1.88 9.75
C THR A 96 6.98 0.42 9.97
N ALA A 97 7.96 -0.49 10.09
CA ALA A 97 7.71 -1.89 10.37
C ALA A 97 6.99 -2.07 11.71
N GLN A 98 5.79 -2.61 11.67
CA GLN A 98 5.00 -2.95 12.86
C GLN A 98 5.22 -4.42 13.27
N THR A 99 5.92 -5.19 12.45
CA THR A 99 6.20 -6.60 12.67
C THR A 99 7.68 -6.88 12.63
N THR A 100 8.07 -7.99 13.25
CA THR A 100 9.38 -8.62 13.06
C THR A 100 9.15 -10.03 12.51
N SER A 101 10.16 -10.61 11.86
CA SER A 101 10.04 -11.96 11.27
C SER A 101 9.50 -13.02 12.23
N PRO A 102 9.93 -13.09 13.53
CA PRO A 102 9.37 -14.07 14.48
C PRO A 102 7.89 -13.89 14.79
N MET A 103 7.35 -12.66 14.67
CA MET A 103 5.93 -12.38 14.92
C MET A 103 5.04 -12.87 13.80
N ILE A 104 5.54 -12.95 12.58
CA ILE A 104 4.74 -13.27 11.39
C ILE A 104 4.45 -14.77 11.36
N LYS A 105 3.19 -15.13 11.62
CA LYS A 105 2.70 -16.52 11.60
C LYS A 105 1.94 -16.88 10.32
N TYR A 106 1.49 -15.89 9.59
CA TYR A 106 0.85 -16.07 8.29
C TYR A 106 1.02 -14.82 7.43
N THR A 107 1.44 -15.04 6.20
CA THR A 107 1.57 -14.04 5.13
C THR A 107 1.27 -14.70 3.77
N PRO A 108 0.77 -13.97 2.77
CA PRO A 108 0.72 -14.44 1.39
C PRO A 108 2.12 -14.80 0.86
N ASN A 109 2.21 -15.77 -0.05
CA ASN A 109 3.48 -16.20 -0.62
C ASN A 109 4.30 -15.05 -1.21
N VAL A 110 3.63 -14.11 -1.85
CA VAL A 110 4.24 -12.91 -2.43
C VAL A 110 5.01 -12.05 -1.43
N ALA A 111 4.61 -12.08 -0.15
CA ALA A 111 5.17 -11.26 0.91
C ALA A 111 6.08 -12.05 1.89
N LEU A 112 6.46 -13.27 1.53
CA LEU A 112 7.39 -14.06 2.32
C LEU A 112 8.72 -13.31 2.52
N GLY A 113 9.14 -13.17 3.78
CA GLY A 113 10.37 -12.48 4.16
C GLY A 113 10.23 -10.98 4.34
N TYR A 114 9.07 -10.38 4.06
CA TYR A 114 8.82 -8.96 4.28
C TYR A 114 8.23 -8.69 5.67
N ASN A 115 8.56 -7.54 6.24
CA ASN A 115 7.83 -6.98 7.37
C ASN A 115 6.58 -6.24 6.90
N TYR A 116 5.68 -5.91 7.83
CA TYR A 116 4.42 -5.24 7.54
C TYR A 116 4.32 -3.91 8.28
N GLY A 117 3.93 -2.86 7.56
CA GLY A 117 3.56 -1.57 8.10
C GLY A 117 2.03 -1.46 8.27
N PHE A 118 1.46 -0.29 8.02
CA PHE A 118 0.01 -0.13 7.98
C PHE A 118 -0.50 -0.14 6.54
N GLY A 119 -0.86 -1.34 6.04
CA GLY A 119 -1.39 -1.54 4.69
C GLY A 119 -0.31 -1.73 3.61
N GLU A 120 0.96 -1.75 3.97
CA GLU A 120 2.09 -1.93 3.06
C GLU A 120 3.07 -2.99 3.57
N TRP A 121 3.64 -3.77 2.66
CA TRP A 121 4.76 -4.67 2.91
C TRP A 121 6.06 -3.90 2.76
N ILE A 122 6.93 -4.01 3.76
CA ILE A 122 8.25 -3.42 3.78
C ILE A 122 9.22 -4.45 3.22
N GLN A 123 9.67 -4.21 1.99
CA GLN A 123 10.54 -5.12 1.26
C GLN A 123 12.01 -4.95 1.66
N GLU A 124 12.42 -3.69 1.83
CA GLU A 124 13.79 -3.35 2.19
C GLU A 124 13.82 -2.22 3.21
N THR A 125 14.86 -2.21 4.03
CA THR A 125 15.17 -1.16 5.00
C THR A 125 16.62 -0.72 4.86
N ASP A 126 16.92 0.51 5.27
CA ASP A 126 18.29 0.98 5.43
C ASP A 126 18.92 0.44 6.74
N GLU A 127 20.16 0.84 7.00
CA GLU A 127 20.91 0.47 8.21
C GLU A 127 20.27 0.96 9.52
N ASN A 128 19.41 1.99 9.45
CA ASN A 128 18.66 2.53 10.59
C ASN A 128 17.30 1.84 10.77
N GLY A 129 16.98 0.85 9.93
CA GLY A 129 15.70 0.14 9.94
C GLY A 129 14.53 0.93 9.31
N GLN A 130 14.82 2.04 8.60
CA GLN A 130 13.79 2.79 7.89
C GLN A 130 13.47 2.11 6.55
N SER A 131 12.20 2.02 6.21
CA SER A 131 11.80 1.40 4.95
C SER A 131 12.32 2.19 3.75
N THR A 132 12.94 1.49 2.83
CA THR A 132 13.44 2.04 1.56
C THR A 132 12.60 1.61 0.38
N ILE A 133 12.05 0.39 0.42
CA ILE A 133 11.14 -0.14 -0.61
C ILE A 133 9.90 -0.69 0.06
N VAL A 134 8.74 -0.23 -0.40
CA VAL A 134 7.43 -0.69 0.07
C VAL A 134 6.54 -1.08 -1.10
N SER A 135 5.63 -2.02 -0.88
CA SER A 135 4.65 -2.47 -1.87
C SER A 135 3.37 -2.99 -1.22
N SER A 136 2.32 -3.12 -2.01
CA SER A 136 1.05 -3.73 -1.56
C SER A 136 0.43 -4.55 -2.70
N PRO A 137 1.01 -5.71 -3.04
CA PRO A 137 0.52 -6.55 -4.11
C PRO A 137 -0.92 -7.00 -3.87
N GLY A 138 -1.74 -6.91 -4.91
CA GLY A 138 -3.14 -7.31 -4.87
C GLY A 138 -3.37 -8.66 -5.55
N LEU A 139 -4.38 -9.39 -5.10
CA LEU A 139 -4.74 -10.76 -5.49
C LEU A 139 -4.83 -10.99 -7.01
N PHE A 140 -5.19 -9.96 -7.78
CA PHE A 140 -5.31 -10.04 -9.24
C PHE A 140 -4.05 -9.58 -9.99
N GLY A 141 -2.92 -9.39 -9.28
CA GLY A 141 -1.65 -9.01 -9.85
C GLY A 141 -1.44 -7.50 -9.99
N THR A 142 -2.24 -6.68 -9.33
CA THR A 142 -1.89 -5.27 -9.16
C THR A 142 -0.65 -5.17 -8.28
N TRP A 143 0.42 -4.58 -8.82
CA TRP A 143 1.71 -4.48 -8.11
C TRP A 143 2.16 -3.04 -7.99
N PRO A 144 1.69 -2.30 -6.97
CA PRO A 144 2.22 -0.99 -6.63
C PRO A 144 3.56 -1.13 -5.90
N LEU A 145 4.50 -0.26 -6.18
CA LEU A 145 5.80 -0.22 -5.54
C LEU A 145 6.28 1.22 -5.41
N ILE A 146 6.90 1.54 -4.30
CA ILE A 146 7.61 2.78 -4.05
C ILE A 146 9.05 2.45 -3.66
N ASP A 147 10.01 2.99 -4.40
CA ASP A 147 11.43 2.97 -4.08
C ASP A 147 11.87 4.39 -3.68
N LYS A 148 12.08 4.57 -2.38
CA LYS A 148 12.46 5.88 -1.83
C LYS A 148 13.92 6.22 -2.11
N CYS A 149 14.79 5.21 -2.22
CA CYS A 149 16.19 5.41 -2.52
C CYS A 149 16.43 5.91 -3.94
N ARG A 150 15.59 5.47 -4.88
CA ARG A 150 15.63 5.92 -6.27
C ARG A 150 14.59 6.99 -6.59
N ASN A 151 13.78 7.35 -5.59
CA ASN A 151 12.73 8.35 -5.68
C ASN A 151 11.77 8.12 -6.85
N TYR A 152 11.28 6.88 -6.99
CA TYR A 152 10.24 6.56 -7.96
C TYR A 152 9.12 5.72 -7.37
N ALA A 153 7.97 5.79 -8.02
CA ALA A 153 6.85 4.87 -7.81
C ALA A 153 6.52 4.17 -9.12
N SER A 154 6.07 2.95 -9.05
CA SER A 154 5.62 2.17 -10.20
C SER A 154 4.37 1.39 -9.87
N ILE A 155 3.59 1.07 -10.89
CA ILE A 155 2.45 0.19 -10.78
C ILE A 155 2.36 -0.72 -12.01
N ILE A 156 2.22 -2.00 -11.76
CA ILE A 156 1.87 -2.98 -12.80
C ILE A 156 0.44 -3.42 -12.52
N VAL A 157 -0.39 -3.43 -13.55
CA VAL A 157 -1.79 -3.84 -13.45
C VAL A 157 -2.02 -5.03 -14.37
N THR A 158 -2.47 -6.12 -13.79
CA THR A 158 -2.92 -7.31 -14.52
C THR A 158 -4.32 -7.68 -14.05
N LYS A 159 -4.97 -8.62 -14.72
CA LYS A 159 -6.32 -9.09 -14.37
C LYS A 159 -6.35 -10.61 -14.38
N GLU A 160 -5.54 -11.23 -13.55
CA GLU A 160 -5.48 -12.68 -13.41
C GLU A 160 -5.44 -13.04 -11.94
N LEU A 161 -6.28 -13.98 -11.51
CA LEU A 161 -6.34 -14.43 -10.12
C LEU A 161 -4.99 -15.06 -9.71
N LEU A 162 -4.51 -14.72 -8.51
CA LEU A 162 -3.22 -15.15 -7.96
C LEU A 162 -1.99 -14.69 -8.79
N ASN A 163 -2.17 -13.68 -9.64
CA ASN A 163 -1.05 -13.22 -10.46
C ASN A 163 0.04 -12.50 -9.64
N GLU A 164 -0.28 -12.02 -8.44
CA GLU A 164 0.72 -11.49 -7.49
C GLU A 164 1.76 -12.54 -7.09
N GLU A 165 1.45 -13.82 -7.17
CA GLU A 165 2.40 -14.91 -6.89
C GLU A 165 3.53 -14.99 -7.93
N LYS A 166 3.39 -14.34 -9.09
CA LYS A 166 4.46 -14.18 -10.09
C LYS A 166 5.50 -13.11 -9.67
N ARG A 167 5.80 -13.05 -8.36
CA ARG A 167 6.73 -12.10 -7.74
C ARG A 167 8.04 -11.95 -8.52
N GLU A 168 8.63 -13.04 -8.98
CA GLU A 168 9.89 -12.99 -9.71
C GLU A 168 9.79 -12.16 -10.99
N ALA A 169 8.70 -12.27 -11.75
CA ALA A 169 8.49 -11.49 -12.96
C ALA A 169 8.35 -9.98 -12.65
N PHE A 170 7.64 -9.64 -11.58
CA PHE A 170 7.49 -8.24 -11.15
C PHE A 170 8.82 -7.67 -10.65
N MET A 171 9.63 -8.46 -9.93
CA MET A 171 10.96 -8.06 -9.48
C MET A 171 11.95 -7.92 -10.62
N LEU A 172 11.83 -8.70 -11.71
CA LEU A 172 12.62 -8.47 -12.93
C LEU A 172 12.34 -7.09 -13.53
N VAL A 173 11.07 -6.69 -13.62
CA VAL A 173 10.70 -5.35 -14.10
C VAL A 173 11.30 -4.26 -13.20
N LYS A 174 11.19 -4.43 -11.86
CA LYS A 174 11.85 -3.52 -10.91
C LYS A 174 13.34 -3.41 -11.19
N ASN A 175 14.03 -4.54 -11.33
CA ASN A 175 15.48 -4.56 -11.55
C ASN A 175 15.88 -3.83 -12.85
N LEU A 176 15.07 -3.93 -13.91
CA LEU A 176 15.30 -3.20 -15.15
C LEU A 176 15.16 -1.67 -14.95
N ILE A 177 14.19 -1.24 -14.16
CA ILE A 177 14.02 0.17 -13.79
C ILE A 177 15.22 0.65 -12.96
N ASP A 178 15.63 -0.14 -11.98
CA ASP A 178 16.74 0.17 -11.07
C ASP A 178 18.08 0.38 -11.79
N GLN A 179 18.29 -0.32 -12.89
CA GLN A 179 19.49 -0.13 -13.74
C GLN A 179 19.54 1.23 -14.41
N GLN A 180 18.41 1.93 -14.54
CA GLN A 180 18.31 3.22 -15.19
C GLN A 180 18.31 4.39 -14.19
N ILE A 181 18.15 4.14 -12.89
CA ILE A 181 17.99 5.17 -11.86
C ILE A 181 19.00 4.93 -10.74
N ILE A 182 19.84 5.92 -10.48
CA ILE A 182 20.86 5.85 -9.41
C ILE A 182 20.16 5.90 -8.04
N ALA A 183 20.54 4.98 -7.16
CA ALA A 183 20.08 5.00 -5.76
C ALA A 183 20.79 6.12 -4.97
N ASN A 184 20.03 6.86 -4.18
CA ASN A 184 20.54 7.96 -3.34
C ASN A 184 20.59 7.60 -1.84
N CYS A 185 20.09 6.42 -1.43
CA CYS A 185 20.30 5.91 -0.09
C CYS A 185 21.72 5.36 0.07
N LYS A 186 22.30 5.65 1.22
CA LYS A 186 23.55 5.02 1.69
C LYS A 186 23.21 3.86 2.62
#